data_94b3823f3377f6f100194e48cbb7c162
#
_entry.id   94b3823f3377f6f100194e48cbb7c162
#
_cell.length_a   1.000
_cell.length_b   1.000
_cell.length_c   1.000
_cell.angle_alpha   90.00
_cell.angle_beta   90.00
_cell.angle_gamma   90.00
#
_symmetry.space_group_name_H-M   'P 1'
#
loop_
_entity.id
_entity.type
_entity.pdbx_description
1 polymer ?
#
loop_
_entity_poly.entity_id
_entity_poly.type
_entity_poly.pdbx_seq_one_letter_code
_entity_poly.pdbx_strand_id
1 'polypeptide(L)'
;AISRTAEFPAGINVTLKTIPAKNAKFLRWEDGDKKSISTKSLYVVKMGNADVTYKAVYESNVKEPEDELQTQDTEPTLTIDNNKKALVASDAKSYKWYFNNQVISGETKSTLSVTNNGTYSVEMVLADGKTVRLDICVTIGKDGTIRKIYLIGDSTVCDYKDSQFPMTGWGQVLKYYFNSDIQIVNHAIGGRSSRSFREQGRWKTVLNALKPGDFVFIQFGHNDRDTKPERYTPVDKYKLYIDSFVVEARGKGAIPVLVSPMVMNAWNNSGMRNVFAENGADYRGAMESVAKNRKCAFVDLNMKSYNMFKQFSSTYNQRFFYNTYPKGEYTNYPNGSTDNTHFQEMGALTLCRFIIEELTANKDPYISALQRYMKPMYQVTVKANIDKPGEITTSAKFPVGAPVTAKVLPASGTTFQSWNQDGSQKSKTTIYRFTMPAKATTVTAMFKGGKEEDPGQSPSETIRKDTLKDGQKKI
;
A
#
# COMPACT_ATOMS: atom_id res chain seq x y z
N ALA A 1 -21.97 -21.68 -13.88
CA ALA A 1 -21.62 -20.88 -15.05
C ALA A 1 -21.18 -19.50 -14.60
N ILE A 2 -20.00 -19.04 -15.04
CA ILE A 2 -19.52 -17.69 -14.72
C ILE A 2 -19.98 -16.79 -15.86
N SER A 3 -20.93 -15.88 -15.59
CA SER A 3 -21.29 -14.81 -16.50
C SER A 3 -20.44 -13.57 -16.21
N ARG A 4 -19.93 -12.90 -17.25
CA ARG A 4 -19.25 -11.63 -17.15
C ARG A 4 -19.89 -10.66 -18.14
N THR A 5 -20.27 -9.51 -17.64
CA THR A 5 -20.77 -8.39 -18.45
C THR A 5 -19.68 -7.32 -18.51
N ALA A 6 -19.43 -6.77 -19.69
CA ALA A 6 -18.49 -5.67 -19.89
C ALA A 6 -19.01 -4.78 -21.03
N GLU A 7 -18.73 -3.49 -20.96
CA GLU A 7 -19.05 -2.53 -22.01
C GLU A 7 -17.85 -2.33 -22.92
N PHE A 8 -18.09 -2.40 -24.21
CA PHE A 8 -17.09 -2.20 -25.25
C PHE A 8 -17.62 -1.21 -26.30
N PRO A 9 -16.77 -0.31 -26.83
CA PRO A 9 -17.15 0.56 -27.93
C PRO A 9 -17.52 -0.27 -29.18
N ALA A 10 -18.50 0.24 -29.94
CA ALA A 10 -18.82 -0.36 -31.23
C ALA A 10 -17.63 -0.37 -32.19
N GLY A 11 -17.54 -1.38 -33.01
CA GLY A 11 -16.51 -1.54 -34.03
C GLY A 11 -15.21 -2.19 -33.55
N ILE A 12 -14.99 -2.39 -32.25
CA ILE A 12 -13.80 -3.09 -31.74
C ILE A 12 -13.95 -4.61 -31.80
N ASN A 13 -12.82 -5.31 -31.88
CA ASN A 13 -12.78 -6.76 -31.80
C ASN A 13 -12.61 -7.20 -30.33
N VAL A 14 -13.52 -8.03 -29.86
CA VAL A 14 -13.48 -8.64 -28.51
C VAL A 14 -13.18 -10.14 -28.67
N THR A 15 -12.21 -10.64 -27.90
CA THR A 15 -11.87 -12.06 -27.91
C THR A 15 -12.63 -12.77 -26.80
N LEU A 16 -13.50 -13.70 -27.17
CA LEU A 16 -14.15 -14.65 -26.29
C LEU A 16 -13.20 -15.83 -26.07
N LYS A 17 -12.86 -16.13 -24.85
CA LYS A 17 -12.00 -17.26 -24.47
C LYS A 17 -12.68 -18.09 -23.40
N THR A 18 -12.70 -19.39 -23.56
CA THR A 18 -13.18 -20.33 -22.56
C THR A 18 -12.04 -21.20 -22.04
N ILE A 19 -12.07 -21.50 -20.75
CA ILE A 19 -11.17 -22.45 -20.09
C ILE A 19 -12.09 -23.50 -19.46
N PRO A 20 -12.28 -24.68 -20.09
CA PRO A 20 -13.12 -25.74 -19.56
C PRO A 20 -12.58 -26.23 -18.20
N ALA A 21 -13.48 -26.61 -17.29
CA ALA A 21 -13.11 -27.36 -16.11
C ALA A 21 -12.58 -28.75 -16.49
N LYS A 22 -11.86 -29.42 -15.58
CA LYS A 22 -11.13 -30.67 -15.83
C LYS A 22 -11.97 -31.78 -16.51
N ASN A 23 -13.29 -31.78 -16.28
CA ASN A 23 -14.22 -32.81 -16.81
C ASN A 23 -15.27 -32.21 -17.76
N ALA A 24 -15.07 -31.02 -18.31
CA ALA A 24 -15.98 -30.37 -19.22
C ALA A 24 -15.30 -30.16 -20.57
N LYS A 25 -15.95 -30.57 -21.66
CA LYS A 25 -15.49 -30.33 -23.03
C LYS A 25 -16.25 -29.14 -23.60
N PHE A 26 -15.54 -28.12 -24.05
CA PHE A 26 -16.16 -27.00 -24.75
C PHE A 26 -16.73 -27.46 -26.10
N LEU A 27 -18.00 -27.11 -26.35
CA LEU A 27 -18.67 -27.44 -27.59
C LEU A 27 -18.71 -26.26 -28.55
N ARG A 28 -19.25 -25.13 -28.08
CA ARG A 28 -19.45 -23.96 -28.96
C ARG A 28 -19.76 -22.69 -28.18
N TRP A 29 -19.65 -21.57 -28.86
CA TRP A 29 -20.24 -20.30 -28.46
C TRP A 29 -21.63 -20.15 -29.09
N GLU A 30 -22.58 -19.65 -28.36
CA GLU A 30 -23.92 -19.24 -28.78
C GLU A 30 -24.12 -17.75 -28.56
N ASP A 31 -24.93 -17.10 -29.42
CA ASP A 31 -25.44 -15.75 -29.21
C ASP A 31 -26.66 -15.72 -28.27
N GLY A 32 -27.27 -14.53 -28.11
CA GLY A 32 -28.45 -14.34 -27.27
C GLY A 32 -29.65 -15.18 -27.70
N ASP A 33 -29.75 -15.50 -28.98
CA ASP A 33 -30.83 -16.32 -29.57
C ASP A 33 -30.50 -17.82 -29.58
N LYS A 34 -29.46 -18.23 -28.85
CA LYS A 34 -28.98 -19.64 -28.77
C LYS A 34 -28.46 -20.21 -30.11
N LYS A 35 -28.15 -19.36 -31.08
CA LYS A 35 -27.55 -19.77 -32.34
C LYS A 35 -26.06 -20.00 -32.16
N SER A 36 -25.55 -21.12 -32.68
CA SER A 36 -24.12 -21.42 -32.68
C SER A 36 -23.36 -20.45 -33.57
N ILE A 37 -22.36 -19.78 -33.01
CA ILE A 37 -21.55 -18.77 -33.71
C ILE A 37 -20.10 -19.23 -33.92
N SER A 38 -19.58 -20.15 -33.07
CA SER A 38 -18.23 -20.70 -33.21
C SER A 38 -18.04 -21.96 -32.38
N THR A 39 -17.28 -22.92 -32.88
CA THR A 39 -16.82 -24.12 -32.17
C THR A 39 -15.39 -23.99 -31.66
N LYS A 40 -14.72 -22.86 -31.89
CA LYS A 40 -13.36 -22.60 -31.42
C LYS A 40 -13.42 -22.05 -30.00
N SER A 41 -12.63 -22.58 -29.06
CA SER A 41 -12.55 -22.15 -27.69
C SER A 41 -12.08 -20.69 -27.53
N LEU A 42 -11.42 -20.17 -28.57
CA LEU A 42 -11.02 -18.76 -28.70
C LEU A 42 -11.70 -18.23 -29.97
N TYR A 43 -12.57 -17.23 -29.81
CA TYR A 43 -13.35 -16.64 -30.89
C TYR A 43 -13.33 -15.11 -30.79
N VAL A 44 -13.07 -14.47 -31.93
CA VAL A 44 -13.04 -13.01 -32.01
C VAL A 44 -14.37 -12.52 -32.59
N VAL A 45 -15.03 -11.64 -31.89
CA VAL A 45 -16.31 -11.01 -32.31
C VAL A 45 -16.13 -9.50 -32.45
N LYS A 46 -16.67 -8.92 -33.51
CA LYS A 46 -16.70 -7.46 -33.69
C LYS A 46 -17.97 -6.91 -33.01
N MET A 47 -17.78 -5.98 -32.09
CA MET A 47 -18.88 -5.39 -31.34
C MET A 47 -19.73 -4.47 -32.26
N GLY A 48 -21.05 -4.62 -32.18
CA GLY A 48 -22.04 -3.73 -32.78
C GLY A 48 -22.42 -2.58 -31.83
N ASN A 49 -23.51 -1.88 -32.18
CA ASN A 49 -24.06 -0.78 -31.38
C ASN A 49 -25.14 -1.23 -30.37
N ALA A 50 -25.43 -2.53 -30.30
CA ALA A 50 -26.46 -3.11 -29.43
C ALA A 50 -25.82 -4.02 -28.37
N ASP A 51 -26.50 -4.18 -27.26
CA ASP A 51 -26.14 -5.16 -26.23
C ASP A 51 -26.22 -6.57 -26.80
N VAL A 52 -25.18 -7.37 -26.58
CA VAL A 52 -25.10 -8.75 -27.07
C VAL A 52 -24.71 -9.68 -25.94
N THR A 53 -25.26 -10.87 -25.94
CA THR A 53 -24.94 -11.94 -25.01
C THR A 53 -24.29 -13.09 -25.76
N TYR A 54 -23.14 -13.57 -25.26
CA TYR A 54 -22.50 -14.78 -25.77
C TYR A 54 -22.39 -15.83 -24.67
N LYS A 55 -22.80 -17.06 -24.98
CA LYS A 55 -22.81 -18.18 -24.02
C LYS A 55 -21.83 -19.26 -24.48
N ALA A 56 -20.94 -19.69 -23.59
CA ALA A 56 -20.12 -20.87 -23.80
C ALA A 56 -20.92 -22.12 -23.42
N VAL A 57 -21.04 -23.08 -24.36
CA VAL A 57 -21.74 -24.35 -24.15
C VAL A 57 -20.72 -25.45 -24.00
N TYR A 58 -20.92 -26.31 -23.03
CA TYR A 58 -20.04 -27.43 -22.69
C TYR A 58 -20.83 -28.75 -22.71
N GLU A 59 -20.16 -29.81 -23.08
CA GLU A 59 -20.57 -31.18 -22.83
C GLU A 59 -19.96 -31.57 -21.46
N SER A 60 -20.79 -31.96 -20.51
CA SER A 60 -20.33 -32.49 -19.22
C SER A 60 -20.74 -33.96 -19.13
N ASN A 61 -19.76 -34.84 -18.97
CA ASN A 61 -20.00 -36.28 -18.71
C ASN A 61 -20.24 -36.56 -17.22
N VAL A 62 -20.64 -35.56 -16.45
CA VAL A 62 -20.97 -35.70 -15.02
C VAL A 62 -22.48 -35.98 -14.95
N LYS A 63 -22.87 -37.23 -14.61
CA LYS A 63 -24.11 -37.46 -13.91
C LYS A 63 -24.09 -36.58 -12.67
N GLU A 64 -25.07 -35.71 -12.49
CA GLU A 64 -25.20 -34.99 -11.22
C GLU A 64 -25.21 -36.03 -10.09
N PRO A 65 -24.29 -35.95 -9.13
CA PRO A 65 -24.45 -36.70 -7.90
C PRO A 65 -25.62 -36.04 -7.16
N GLU A 66 -26.58 -36.84 -6.78
CA GLU A 66 -27.55 -36.52 -5.75
C GLU A 66 -26.78 -35.98 -4.54
N ASP A 67 -27.26 -34.87 -3.98
CA ASP A 67 -26.77 -34.13 -2.82
C ASP A 67 -25.94 -34.96 -1.81
N GLU A 68 -24.63 -35.04 -2.04
CA GLU A 68 -23.68 -35.06 -0.94
C GLU A 68 -23.04 -33.69 -0.93
N LEU A 69 -23.41 -32.89 0.09
CA LEU A 69 -22.68 -31.68 0.47
C LEU A 69 -21.21 -32.05 0.64
N GLN A 70 -20.42 -31.97 -0.41
CA GLN A 70 -18.99 -31.84 -0.25
C GLN A 70 -18.77 -30.47 0.37
N THR A 71 -18.54 -30.46 1.66
CA THR A 71 -17.95 -29.33 2.36
C THR A 71 -16.67 -28.95 1.60
N GLN A 72 -16.74 -27.91 0.78
CA GLN A 72 -15.52 -27.22 0.37
C GLN A 72 -14.80 -26.87 1.67
N ASP A 73 -13.55 -27.29 1.79
CA ASP A 73 -12.61 -26.74 2.77
C ASP A 73 -12.44 -25.25 2.46
N THR A 74 -13.41 -24.46 2.88
CA THR A 74 -13.29 -23.00 2.90
C THR A 74 -12.38 -22.70 4.06
N GLU A 75 -11.22 -22.10 3.78
CA GLU A 75 -10.34 -21.62 4.83
C GLU A 75 -11.17 -20.83 5.86
N PRO A 76 -10.98 -21.06 7.16
CA PRO A 76 -11.73 -20.38 8.19
C PRO A 76 -11.54 -18.87 8.07
N THR A 77 -12.62 -18.11 8.22
CA THR A 77 -12.61 -16.64 8.02
C THR A 77 -13.12 -15.91 9.25
N LEU A 78 -12.61 -14.71 9.46
CA LEU A 78 -13.08 -13.73 10.43
C LEU A 78 -13.29 -12.40 9.71
N THR A 79 -14.54 -11.91 9.67
CA THR A 79 -14.94 -10.73 8.93
C THR A 79 -15.69 -9.73 9.82
N ILE A 80 -15.87 -8.51 9.32
CA ILE A 80 -16.63 -7.45 9.99
C ILE A 80 -17.95 -7.24 9.26
N ASP A 81 -19.05 -7.37 10.00
CA ASP A 81 -20.37 -6.91 9.55
C ASP A 81 -20.61 -5.47 10.04
N ASN A 82 -20.42 -4.50 9.17
CA ASN A 82 -20.59 -3.10 9.50
C ASN A 82 -22.04 -2.71 9.84
N ASN A 83 -23.01 -3.41 9.27
CA ASN A 83 -24.43 -3.10 9.51
C ASN A 83 -24.84 -3.52 10.93
N LYS A 84 -24.29 -4.63 11.40
CA LYS A 84 -24.55 -5.16 12.75
C LYS A 84 -23.52 -4.69 13.77
N LYS A 85 -22.47 -3.96 13.36
CA LYS A 85 -21.33 -3.61 14.22
C LYS A 85 -20.76 -4.83 14.94
N ALA A 86 -20.57 -5.91 14.21
CA ALA A 86 -20.19 -7.20 14.74
C ALA A 86 -19.07 -7.87 13.92
N LEU A 87 -18.30 -8.69 14.58
CA LEU A 87 -17.41 -9.66 13.96
C LEU A 87 -18.20 -10.91 13.64
N VAL A 88 -17.90 -11.51 12.50
CA VAL A 88 -18.53 -12.74 12.02
C VAL A 88 -17.43 -13.75 11.68
N ALA A 89 -17.38 -14.84 12.41
CA ALA A 89 -16.53 -15.98 12.12
C ALA A 89 -17.26 -16.97 11.20
N SER A 90 -16.52 -17.69 10.36
CA SER A 90 -17.05 -18.79 9.55
C SER A 90 -17.57 -19.93 10.44
N ASP A 91 -18.33 -20.86 9.87
CA ASP A 91 -18.93 -21.97 10.59
C ASP A 91 -17.89 -22.86 11.27
N ALA A 92 -18.13 -23.18 12.53
CA ALA A 92 -17.31 -24.05 13.37
C ALA A 92 -18.14 -24.71 14.47
N LYS A 93 -17.61 -25.78 15.09
CA LYS A 93 -18.27 -26.49 16.19
C LYS A 93 -18.36 -25.64 17.46
N SER A 94 -17.37 -24.81 17.71
CA SER A 94 -17.33 -23.91 18.86
C SER A 94 -16.47 -22.69 18.62
N TYR A 95 -16.75 -21.63 19.41
CA TYR A 95 -16.07 -20.34 19.34
C TYR A 95 -15.66 -19.90 20.73
N LYS A 96 -14.46 -19.30 20.82
CA LYS A 96 -13.97 -18.63 22.02
C LYS A 96 -13.36 -17.30 21.60
N TRP A 97 -13.91 -16.22 22.12
CA TRP A 97 -13.51 -14.88 21.75
C TRP A 97 -12.54 -14.25 22.74
N TYR A 98 -11.69 -13.40 22.23
CA TYR A 98 -10.69 -12.65 22.99
C TYR A 98 -10.70 -11.19 22.56
N PHE A 99 -10.42 -10.30 23.51
CA PHE A 99 -10.13 -8.89 23.28
C PHE A 99 -8.77 -8.56 23.87
N ASN A 100 -7.83 -8.05 23.05
CA ASN A 100 -6.44 -7.78 23.44
C ASN A 100 -5.80 -8.97 24.19
N ASN A 101 -5.99 -10.18 23.67
CA ASN A 101 -5.54 -11.48 24.24
C ASN A 101 -6.20 -11.90 25.56
N GLN A 102 -7.19 -11.17 26.08
CA GLN A 102 -7.99 -11.58 27.23
C GLN A 102 -9.30 -12.22 26.79
N VAL A 103 -9.70 -13.33 27.41
CA VAL A 103 -10.93 -14.06 27.10
C VAL A 103 -12.15 -13.16 27.36
N ILE A 104 -13.06 -13.09 26.38
CA ILE A 104 -14.38 -12.50 26.58
C ILE A 104 -15.31 -13.59 27.10
N SER A 105 -15.61 -13.55 28.38
CA SER A 105 -16.45 -14.57 29.02
C SER A 105 -17.87 -14.56 28.50
N GLY A 106 -18.43 -15.74 28.23
CA GLY A 106 -19.82 -15.91 27.80
C GLY A 106 -20.08 -15.78 26.31
N GLU A 107 -19.10 -15.32 25.52
CA GLU A 107 -19.23 -15.16 24.07
C GLU A 107 -18.80 -16.46 23.36
N THR A 108 -19.81 -17.24 22.91
CA THR A 108 -19.62 -18.56 22.27
C THR A 108 -20.29 -18.67 20.91
N LYS A 109 -20.86 -17.58 20.37
CA LYS A 109 -21.52 -17.56 19.07
C LYS A 109 -20.51 -17.26 17.95
N SER A 110 -20.88 -17.57 16.72
CA SER A 110 -20.10 -17.19 15.53
C SER A 110 -20.01 -15.66 15.30
N THR A 111 -20.81 -14.88 16.03
CA THR A 111 -20.84 -13.41 15.94
C THR A 111 -20.53 -12.79 17.28
N LEU A 112 -19.74 -11.69 17.26
CA LEU A 112 -19.40 -10.91 18.44
C LEU A 112 -19.69 -9.43 18.18
N SER A 113 -20.47 -8.78 19.04
CA SER A 113 -20.68 -7.31 18.97
C SER A 113 -19.39 -6.56 19.30
N VAL A 114 -19.08 -5.55 18.52
CA VAL A 114 -17.87 -4.74 18.68
C VAL A 114 -18.21 -3.43 19.37
N THR A 115 -17.60 -3.19 20.51
CA THR A 115 -17.83 -1.98 21.34
C THR A 115 -16.59 -1.12 21.54
N ASN A 116 -15.39 -1.70 21.38
CA ASN A 116 -14.13 -1.04 21.64
C ASN A 116 -13.14 -1.20 20.49
N ASN A 117 -12.24 -0.24 20.36
CA ASN A 117 -11.10 -0.35 19.45
C ASN A 117 -10.06 -1.31 20.06
N GLY A 118 -9.53 -2.23 19.24
CA GLY A 118 -8.52 -3.17 19.71
C GLY A 118 -8.41 -4.41 18.85
N THR A 119 -7.58 -5.35 19.27
CA THR A 119 -7.44 -6.64 18.61
C THR A 119 -8.43 -7.63 19.20
N TYR A 120 -9.33 -8.11 18.35
CA TYR A 120 -10.21 -9.23 18.65
C TYR A 120 -9.65 -10.50 18.04
N SER A 121 -9.76 -11.61 18.75
CA SER A 121 -9.40 -12.91 18.21
C SER A 121 -10.56 -13.88 18.44
N VAL A 122 -10.72 -14.82 17.51
CA VAL A 122 -11.62 -15.95 17.66
C VAL A 122 -10.81 -17.25 17.55
N GLU A 123 -10.93 -18.08 18.53
CA GLU A 123 -10.47 -19.47 18.50
C GLU A 123 -11.66 -20.35 18.15
N MET A 124 -11.54 -21.13 17.09
CA MET A 124 -12.61 -21.95 16.52
C MET A 124 -12.18 -23.41 16.48
N VAL A 125 -13.07 -24.32 16.88
CA VAL A 125 -12.92 -25.76 16.63
C VAL A 125 -13.70 -26.09 15.36
N LEU A 126 -13.01 -26.45 14.29
CA LEU A 126 -13.59 -26.75 12.99
C LEU A 126 -14.30 -28.13 12.97
N ALA A 127 -15.02 -28.43 11.88
CA ALA A 127 -15.74 -29.69 11.70
C ALA A 127 -14.81 -30.92 11.77
N ASP A 128 -13.55 -30.77 11.30
CA ASP A 128 -12.52 -31.83 11.36
C ASP A 128 -11.85 -31.97 12.74
N GLY A 129 -12.23 -31.15 13.72
CA GLY A 129 -11.66 -31.13 15.08
C GLY A 129 -10.40 -30.28 15.24
N LYS A 130 -9.87 -29.67 14.16
CA LYS A 130 -8.76 -28.74 14.27
C LYS A 130 -9.16 -27.46 14.97
N THR A 131 -8.26 -26.92 15.77
CA THR A 131 -8.42 -25.60 16.39
C THR A 131 -7.66 -24.57 15.58
N VAL A 132 -8.35 -23.49 15.19
CA VAL A 132 -7.78 -22.36 14.45
C VAL A 132 -8.05 -21.08 15.23
N ARG A 133 -7.06 -20.20 15.31
CA ARG A 133 -7.22 -18.85 15.86
C ARG A 133 -7.01 -17.81 14.78
N LEU A 134 -7.96 -16.88 14.65
CA LEU A 134 -7.92 -15.77 13.74
C LEU A 134 -7.98 -14.46 14.53
N ASP A 135 -7.19 -13.48 14.10
CA ASP A 135 -7.10 -12.17 14.74
C ASP A 135 -7.58 -11.08 13.78
N ILE A 136 -8.27 -10.08 14.31
CA ILE A 136 -8.70 -8.89 13.57
C ILE A 136 -8.55 -7.64 14.45
N CYS A 137 -7.88 -6.63 13.93
CA CYS A 137 -7.85 -5.32 14.59
C CYS A 137 -9.10 -4.53 14.19
N VAL A 138 -9.85 -4.08 15.17
CA VAL A 138 -11.09 -3.32 14.94
C VAL A 138 -10.90 -1.88 15.34
N THR A 139 -11.39 -0.99 14.47
CA THR A 139 -11.45 0.44 14.67
C THR A 139 -12.86 0.93 14.37
N ILE A 140 -13.50 1.59 15.32
CA ILE A 140 -14.87 2.09 15.23
C ILE A 140 -14.81 3.59 15.01
N GLY A 141 -15.41 4.09 13.90
CA GLY A 141 -15.52 5.53 13.64
C GLY A 141 -16.48 6.23 14.61
N LYS A 142 -16.39 7.55 14.68
CA LYS A 142 -17.25 8.37 15.57
C LYS A 142 -18.75 8.23 15.32
N ASP A 143 -19.11 7.88 14.07
CA ASP A 143 -20.49 7.57 13.66
C ASP A 143 -20.89 6.11 13.97
N GLY A 144 -20.02 5.38 14.65
CA GLY A 144 -20.17 3.97 14.98
C GLY A 144 -20.01 3.02 13.80
N THR A 145 -19.49 3.48 12.65
CA THR A 145 -19.15 2.65 11.49
C THR A 145 -17.65 2.35 11.49
N ILE A 146 -17.29 1.14 11.05
CA ILE A 146 -15.89 0.75 10.86
C ILE A 146 -15.50 1.12 9.43
N ARG A 147 -14.65 2.14 9.30
CA ARG A 147 -14.12 2.58 8.01
C ARG A 147 -12.79 1.90 7.72
N LYS A 148 -12.54 1.60 6.44
CA LYS A 148 -11.32 0.93 6.02
C LYS A 148 -10.65 1.65 4.87
N ILE A 149 -9.32 1.58 4.89
CA ILE A 149 -8.47 1.88 3.73
C ILE A 149 -7.86 0.56 3.29
N TYR A 150 -8.27 0.06 2.15
CA TYR A 150 -7.64 -1.07 1.49
C TYR A 150 -6.47 -0.58 0.66
N LEU A 151 -5.32 -1.24 0.79
CA LEU A 151 -4.15 -0.96 -0.03
C LEU A 151 -3.95 -2.11 -1.01
N ILE A 152 -3.82 -1.80 -2.29
CA ILE A 152 -3.40 -2.74 -3.32
C ILE A 152 -2.15 -2.22 -4.02
N GLY A 153 -1.20 -3.11 -4.27
CA GLY A 153 0.09 -2.72 -4.82
C GLY A 153 1.10 -3.85 -4.82
N ASP A 154 2.34 -3.45 -4.97
CA ASP A 154 3.50 -4.32 -5.06
C ASP A 154 4.37 -4.32 -3.78
N SER A 155 5.65 -4.71 -3.92
CA SER A 155 6.63 -4.76 -2.82
C SER A 155 6.90 -3.42 -2.16
N THR A 156 6.68 -2.30 -2.83
CA THR A 156 6.90 -0.97 -2.25
C THR A 156 5.77 -0.55 -1.31
N VAL A 157 4.64 -1.26 -1.35
CA VAL A 157 3.44 -1.03 -0.51
C VAL A 157 3.27 -2.09 0.57
N CYS A 158 3.69 -3.35 0.30
CA CYS A 158 3.34 -4.52 1.12
C CYS A 158 3.95 -4.48 2.54
N ASP A 159 3.43 -5.34 3.40
CA ASP A 159 3.98 -5.58 4.72
C ASP A 159 5.17 -6.54 4.64
N TYR A 160 6.21 -6.26 5.40
CA TYR A 160 7.39 -7.09 5.58
C TYR A 160 7.44 -7.66 6.99
N LYS A 161 8.03 -8.84 7.13
CA LYS A 161 8.24 -9.49 8.44
C LYS A 161 9.35 -8.80 9.22
N ASP A 162 9.35 -8.93 10.54
CA ASP A 162 10.42 -8.39 11.41
C ASP A 162 11.81 -8.90 11.00
N SER A 163 11.90 -10.14 10.49
CA SER A 163 13.14 -10.72 9.96
C SER A 163 13.67 -10.05 8.68
N GLN A 164 12.87 -9.17 8.07
CA GLN A 164 13.24 -8.39 6.89
C GLN A 164 13.49 -6.90 7.20
N PHE A 165 13.36 -6.50 8.48
CA PHE A 165 13.71 -5.15 8.91
C PHE A 165 15.19 -4.83 8.58
N PRO A 166 15.54 -3.66 8.00
CA PRO A 166 14.77 -2.42 7.90
C PRO A 166 13.90 -2.27 6.66
N MET A 167 13.82 -3.27 5.77
CA MET A 167 12.98 -3.20 4.57
C MET A 167 11.52 -3.04 4.96
N THR A 168 10.86 -2.03 4.40
CA THR A 168 9.52 -1.60 4.80
C THR A 168 8.76 -1.05 3.60
N GLY A 169 7.53 -1.53 3.37
CA GLY A 169 6.62 -0.92 2.42
C GLY A 169 5.91 0.30 3.02
N TRP A 170 5.58 1.30 2.21
CA TRP A 170 4.89 2.48 2.75
C TRP A 170 3.50 2.13 3.33
N GLY A 171 2.83 1.11 2.78
CA GLY A 171 1.54 0.64 3.31
C GLY A 171 1.64 0.11 4.74
N GLN A 172 2.76 -0.52 5.10
CA GLN A 172 3.03 -1.05 6.45
C GLN A 172 3.06 0.05 7.52
N VAL A 173 3.55 1.24 7.17
CA VAL A 173 3.70 2.36 8.12
C VAL A 173 2.59 3.40 7.99
N LEU A 174 1.69 3.26 7.01
CA LEU A 174 0.55 4.18 6.83
C LEU A 174 -0.33 4.28 8.07
N LYS A 175 -0.46 3.20 8.85
CA LYS A 175 -1.21 3.15 10.12
C LYS A 175 -0.78 4.21 11.15
N TYR A 176 0.46 4.67 11.10
CA TYR A 176 0.93 5.72 12.02
C TYR A 176 0.34 7.08 11.71
N TYR A 177 -0.07 7.32 10.47
CA TYR A 177 -0.60 8.60 9.99
C TYR A 177 -2.11 8.77 10.18
N PHE A 178 -2.80 7.69 10.56
CA PHE A 178 -4.24 7.71 10.82
C PHE A 178 -4.53 7.41 12.29
N ASN A 179 -5.65 7.97 12.78
CA ASN A 179 -6.14 7.65 14.12
C ASN A 179 -6.84 6.26 14.11
N SER A 180 -7.29 5.84 15.29
CA SER A 180 -7.91 4.53 15.47
C SER A 180 -9.34 4.40 14.89
N ASP A 181 -9.89 5.49 14.31
CA ASP A 181 -11.25 5.49 13.75
C ASP A 181 -11.29 4.98 12.29
N ILE A 182 -10.16 4.59 11.75
CA ILE A 182 -10.06 3.98 10.42
C ILE A 182 -9.06 2.81 10.42
N GLN A 183 -9.42 1.71 9.81
CA GLN A 183 -8.57 0.53 9.73
C GLN A 183 -7.81 0.51 8.41
N ILE A 184 -6.50 0.23 8.46
CA ILE A 184 -5.68 -0.03 7.27
C ILE A 184 -5.63 -1.54 7.02
N VAL A 185 -5.99 -1.96 5.80
CA VAL A 185 -5.99 -3.37 5.36
C VAL A 185 -5.09 -3.49 4.15
N ASN A 186 -3.88 -4.00 4.35
CA ASN A 186 -2.86 -4.06 3.30
C ASN A 186 -2.92 -5.40 2.55
N HIS A 187 -3.37 -5.37 1.29
CA HIS A 187 -3.40 -6.50 0.38
C HIS A 187 -2.27 -6.47 -0.66
N ALA A 188 -1.37 -5.50 -0.59
CA ALA A 188 -0.24 -5.42 -1.49
C ALA A 188 0.72 -6.60 -1.30
N ILE A 189 1.31 -7.07 -2.39
CA ILE A 189 2.22 -8.22 -2.37
C ILE A 189 3.40 -7.99 -3.30
N GLY A 190 4.59 -8.29 -2.81
CA GLY A 190 5.82 -8.17 -3.57
C GLY A 190 5.81 -8.91 -4.91
N GLY A 191 6.42 -8.31 -5.93
CA GLY A 191 6.57 -8.89 -7.27
C GLY A 191 5.33 -8.81 -8.18
N ARG A 192 4.22 -8.19 -7.73
CA ARG A 192 2.98 -8.10 -8.52
C ARG A 192 2.91 -6.81 -9.32
N SER A 193 2.60 -6.97 -10.61
CA SER A 193 2.15 -5.88 -11.47
C SER A 193 0.64 -5.70 -11.35
N SER A 194 0.09 -4.63 -11.91
CA SER A 194 -1.37 -4.43 -12.00
C SER A 194 -2.07 -5.61 -12.66
N ARG A 195 -1.44 -6.17 -13.73
CA ARG A 195 -1.91 -7.36 -14.42
C ARG A 195 -1.87 -8.61 -13.54
N SER A 196 -0.70 -8.97 -13.02
CA SER A 196 -0.54 -10.22 -12.27
C SER A 196 -1.31 -10.22 -10.95
N PHE A 197 -1.48 -9.06 -10.28
CA PHE A 197 -2.32 -8.91 -9.10
C PHE A 197 -3.79 -9.29 -9.40
N ARG A 198 -4.30 -8.87 -10.57
CA ARG A 198 -5.65 -9.20 -11.01
C ARG A 198 -5.76 -10.67 -11.44
N GLU A 199 -4.85 -11.15 -12.30
CA GLU A 199 -4.89 -12.50 -12.86
C GLU A 199 -4.79 -13.60 -11.79
N GLN A 200 -4.07 -13.33 -10.70
CA GLN A 200 -3.96 -14.24 -9.55
C GLN A 200 -5.18 -14.19 -8.60
N GLY A 201 -6.26 -13.49 -8.97
CA GLY A 201 -7.48 -13.41 -8.15
C GLY A 201 -7.38 -12.49 -6.93
N ARG A 202 -6.25 -11.84 -6.68
CA ARG A 202 -6.02 -11.00 -5.49
C ARG A 202 -6.94 -9.79 -5.45
N TRP A 203 -7.15 -9.15 -6.59
CA TRP A 203 -8.14 -8.08 -6.70
C TRP A 203 -9.56 -8.56 -6.36
N LYS A 204 -9.93 -9.75 -6.79
CA LYS A 204 -11.26 -10.33 -6.48
C LYS A 204 -11.48 -10.45 -4.97
N THR A 205 -10.45 -10.84 -4.21
CA THR A 205 -10.50 -10.91 -2.74
C THR A 205 -10.81 -9.54 -2.15
N VAL A 206 -10.09 -8.49 -2.57
CA VAL A 206 -10.34 -7.11 -2.12
C VAL A 206 -11.74 -6.65 -2.51
N LEU A 207 -12.12 -6.82 -3.78
CA LEU A 207 -13.41 -6.39 -4.32
C LEU A 207 -14.60 -7.03 -3.58
N ASN A 208 -14.48 -8.28 -3.15
CA ASN A 208 -15.50 -8.96 -2.36
C ASN A 208 -15.61 -8.43 -0.93
N ALA A 209 -14.53 -7.90 -0.37
CA ALA A 209 -14.48 -7.35 0.97
C ALA A 209 -14.95 -5.88 1.06
N LEU A 210 -14.88 -5.14 -0.05
CA LEU A 210 -15.23 -3.71 -0.11
C LEU A 210 -16.68 -3.45 0.28
N LYS A 211 -16.89 -2.39 1.06
CA LYS A 211 -18.19 -1.83 1.44
C LYS A 211 -18.30 -0.38 1.00
N PRO A 212 -19.53 0.16 0.82
CA PRO A 212 -19.74 1.56 0.55
C PRO A 212 -19.05 2.45 1.59
N GLY A 213 -18.29 3.45 1.11
CA GLY A 213 -17.53 4.37 1.93
C GLY A 213 -16.14 3.90 2.36
N ASP A 214 -15.72 2.67 2.04
CA ASP A 214 -14.34 2.25 2.17
C ASP A 214 -13.45 2.96 1.14
N PHE A 215 -12.17 3.15 1.45
CA PHE A 215 -11.18 3.69 0.53
C PHE A 215 -10.34 2.57 -0.07
N VAL A 216 -9.92 2.73 -1.32
CA VAL A 216 -8.98 1.81 -1.97
C VAL A 216 -7.82 2.63 -2.53
N PHE A 217 -6.63 2.50 -1.93
CA PHE A 217 -5.41 3.10 -2.45
C PHE A 217 -4.74 2.12 -3.41
N ILE A 218 -4.50 2.58 -4.63
CA ILE A 218 -4.04 1.76 -5.74
C ILE A 218 -2.69 2.25 -6.19
N GLN A 219 -1.64 1.43 -6.03
CA GLN A 219 -0.30 1.75 -6.50
C GLN A 219 0.37 0.55 -7.16
N PHE A 220 0.68 0.67 -8.43
CA PHE A 220 1.44 -0.27 -9.25
C PHE A 220 2.40 0.51 -10.17
N GLY A 221 3.30 -0.21 -10.84
CA GLY A 221 4.22 0.36 -11.82
C GLY A 221 5.61 -0.29 -11.80
N HIS A 222 6.15 -0.61 -10.61
CA HIS A 222 7.50 -1.16 -10.49
C HIS A 222 7.66 -2.51 -11.22
N ASN A 223 6.69 -3.40 -11.04
CA ASN A 223 6.70 -4.69 -11.72
C ASN A 223 6.05 -4.63 -13.10
N ASP A 224 5.17 -3.66 -13.37
CA ASP A 224 4.58 -3.45 -14.70
C ASP A 224 5.64 -3.10 -15.74
N ARG A 225 6.64 -2.30 -15.36
CA ARG A 225 7.76 -1.93 -16.24
C ARG A 225 8.87 -2.99 -16.34
N ASP A 226 8.90 -3.98 -15.46
CA ASP A 226 9.89 -5.07 -15.52
C ASP A 226 9.58 -5.99 -16.71
N THR A 227 10.55 -6.20 -17.57
CA THR A 227 10.38 -6.94 -18.82
C THR A 227 10.14 -8.45 -18.65
N LYS A 228 10.13 -8.96 -17.42
CA LYS A 228 9.81 -10.35 -17.13
C LYS A 228 8.39 -10.71 -17.53
N PRO A 229 8.17 -11.74 -18.37
CA PRO A 229 6.87 -12.05 -18.98
C PRO A 229 5.73 -12.25 -17.98
N GLU A 230 6.01 -12.77 -16.78
CA GLU A 230 5.02 -13.06 -15.76
C GLU A 230 4.42 -11.80 -15.11
N ARG A 231 5.05 -10.63 -15.29
CA ARG A 231 4.60 -9.38 -14.69
C ARG A 231 4.61 -8.15 -15.59
N TYR A 232 5.39 -8.16 -16.66
CA TYR A 232 5.43 -7.06 -17.61
C TYR A 232 4.02 -6.68 -18.09
N THR A 233 3.73 -5.39 -18.03
CA THR A 233 2.45 -4.83 -18.46
C THR A 233 2.75 -3.54 -19.23
N PRO A 234 2.64 -3.52 -20.55
CA PRO A 234 2.84 -2.30 -21.34
C PRO A 234 1.95 -1.17 -20.87
N VAL A 235 2.39 0.08 -21.05
CA VAL A 235 1.74 1.29 -20.50
C VAL A 235 0.25 1.38 -20.89
N ASP A 236 -0.10 1.03 -22.13
CA ASP A 236 -1.48 0.99 -22.62
C ASP A 236 -2.33 -0.04 -21.85
N LYS A 237 -1.80 -1.22 -21.57
CA LYS A 237 -2.46 -2.27 -20.79
C LYS A 237 -2.52 -1.93 -19.30
N TYR A 238 -1.42 -1.37 -18.77
CA TYR A 238 -1.40 -0.86 -17.41
C TYR A 238 -2.53 0.15 -17.17
N LYS A 239 -2.70 1.12 -18.10
CA LYS A 239 -3.78 2.10 -18.03
C LYS A 239 -5.16 1.43 -17.94
N LEU A 240 -5.40 0.37 -18.72
CA LEU A 240 -6.67 -0.38 -18.68
C LEU A 240 -6.87 -1.12 -17.34
N TYR A 241 -5.80 -1.72 -16.77
CA TYR A 241 -5.89 -2.37 -15.47
C TYR A 241 -6.18 -1.37 -14.36
N ILE A 242 -5.49 -0.23 -14.34
CA ILE A 242 -5.74 0.83 -13.34
C ILE A 242 -7.18 1.35 -13.48
N ASP A 243 -7.65 1.61 -14.69
CA ASP A 243 -9.01 2.06 -14.96
C ASP A 243 -10.05 1.06 -14.44
N SER A 244 -9.84 -0.23 -14.69
CA SER A 244 -10.75 -1.28 -14.24
C SER A 244 -10.83 -1.39 -12.69
N PHE A 245 -9.72 -1.19 -11.98
CA PHE A 245 -9.75 -1.15 -10.51
C PHE A 245 -10.61 0.01 -9.99
N VAL A 246 -10.51 1.19 -10.61
CA VAL A 246 -11.31 2.37 -10.26
C VAL A 246 -12.80 2.11 -10.48
N VAL A 247 -13.16 1.60 -11.66
CA VAL A 247 -14.57 1.33 -12.03
C VAL A 247 -15.19 0.29 -11.10
N GLU A 248 -14.50 -0.82 -10.87
CA GLU A 248 -15.01 -1.91 -10.05
C GLU A 248 -15.09 -1.55 -8.56
N ALA A 249 -14.12 -0.77 -8.03
CA ALA A 249 -14.19 -0.25 -6.67
C ALA A 249 -15.41 0.66 -6.48
N ARG A 250 -15.64 1.58 -7.42
CA ARG A 250 -16.85 2.44 -7.42
C ARG A 250 -18.14 1.65 -7.51
N GLY A 251 -18.15 0.56 -8.29
CA GLY A 251 -19.30 -0.36 -8.37
C GLY A 251 -19.66 -0.98 -7.01
N LYS A 252 -18.74 -0.99 -6.05
CA LYS A 252 -18.98 -1.40 -4.66
C LYS A 252 -19.29 -0.22 -3.73
N GLY A 253 -19.39 1.01 -4.25
CA GLY A 253 -19.53 2.22 -3.45
C GLY A 253 -18.27 2.64 -2.70
N ALA A 254 -17.12 2.04 -3.02
CA ALA A 254 -15.83 2.39 -2.46
C ALA A 254 -15.21 3.60 -3.19
N ILE A 255 -14.28 4.27 -2.51
CA ILE A 255 -13.63 5.50 -2.96
C ILE A 255 -12.20 5.18 -3.40
N PRO A 256 -11.92 5.10 -4.71
CA PRO A 256 -10.56 4.85 -5.19
C PRO A 256 -9.68 6.09 -5.06
N VAL A 257 -8.42 5.87 -4.64
CA VAL A 257 -7.35 6.86 -4.60
C VAL A 257 -6.17 6.29 -5.38
N LEU A 258 -5.80 6.93 -6.47
CA LEU A 258 -4.67 6.53 -7.29
C LEU A 258 -3.39 7.15 -6.73
N VAL A 259 -2.38 6.33 -6.46
CA VAL A 259 -1.07 6.73 -5.96
C VAL A 259 -0.02 6.37 -7.01
N SER A 260 0.61 7.36 -7.63
CA SER A 260 1.60 7.09 -8.68
C SER A 260 2.83 6.36 -8.11
N PRO A 261 3.51 5.49 -8.91
CA PRO A 261 4.67 4.75 -8.44
C PRO A 261 5.79 5.73 -8.07
N MET A 262 6.31 5.66 -6.83
CA MET A 262 7.45 6.46 -6.41
C MET A 262 8.70 6.11 -7.21
N VAL A 263 9.66 7.05 -7.27
CA VAL A 263 10.89 6.85 -8.04
C VAL A 263 11.80 5.78 -7.44
N MET A 264 12.59 5.16 -8.30
CA MET A 264 13.72 4.32 -7.93
C MET A 264 14.97 5.19 -7.80
N ASN A 265 15.99 4.74 -7.06
CA ASN A 265 17.29 5.40 -7.01
C ASN A 265 18.10 5.14 -8.30
N ALA A 266 17.58 5.61 -9.42
CA ALA A 266 18.16 5.43 -10.75
C ALA A 266 18.86 6.71 -11.21
N TRP A 267 20.12 6.59 -11.64
CA TRP A 267 20.98 7.72 -11.98
C TRP A 267 21.71 7.49 -13.32
N ASN A 268 22.03 8.58 -13.99
CA ASN A 268 22.97 8.63 -15.11
C ASN A 268 23.86 9.87 -14.99
N ASN A 269 24.65 10.15 -16.01
CA ASN A 269 25.58 11.31 -16.01
C ASN A 269 24.86 12.66 -15.92
N SER A 270 23.56 12.74 -16.25
CA SER A 270 22.75 13.96 -16.16
C SER A 270 22.02 14.12 -14.82
N GLY A 271 22.15 13.18 -13.91
CA GLY A 271 21.50 13.20 -12.60
C GLY A 271 20.50 12.06 -12.37
N MET A 272 19.58 12.28 -11.45
CA MET A 272 18.55 11.29 -11.12
C MET A 272 17.53 11.16 -12.26
N ARG A 273 17.22 9.94 -12.65
CA ARG A 273 16.21 9.60 -13.67
C ARG A 273 14.86 9.31 -13.03
N ASN A 274 13.80 9.72 -13.71
CA ASN A 274 12.44 9.31 -13.36
C ASN A 274 11.94 8.23 -14.33
N VAL A 275 12.29 6.97 -14.04
CA VAL A 275 12.03 5.81 -14.91
C VAL A 275 10.54 5.48 -15.11
N PHE A 276 9.62 6.17 -14.42
CA PHE A 276 8.18 6.03 -14.57
C PHE A 276 7.51 7.17 -15.35
N ALA A 277 8.31 8.14 -15.82
CA ALA A 277 7.85 9.27 -16.61
C ALA A 277 8.73 9.47 -17.87
N GLU A 278 9.42 8.43 -18.34
CA GLU A 278 10.22 8.43 -19.55
C GLU A 278 9.39 8.05 -20.79
N ASN A 279 9.81 8.49 -21.97
CA ASN A 279 9.17 8.12 -23.24
C ASN A 279 9.10 6.60 -23.39
N GLY A 280 7.91 6.10 -23.74
CA GLY A 280 7.63 4.65 -23.86
C GLY A 280 7.41 3.92 -22.53
N ALA A 281 7.64 4.58 -21.38
CA ALA A 281 7.50 4.01 -20.05
C ALA A 281 6.80 4.96 -19.06
N ASP A 282 5.89 5.81 -19.53
CA ASP A 282 5.18 6.81 -18.72
C ASP A 282 4.01 6.18 -17.94
N TYR A 283 4.33 5.36 -16.95
CA TYR A 283 3.34 4.76 -16.03
C TYR A 283 2.70 5.81 -15.11
N ARG A 284 3.45 6.85 -14.72
CA ARG A 284 2.92 7.96 -13.95
C ARG A 284 1.83 8.71 -14.72
N GLY A 285 2.12 9.15 -15.93
CA GLY A 285 1.17 9.88 -16.77
C GLY A 285 -0.02 9.04 -17.19
N ALA A 286 0.16 7.73 -17.41
CA ALA A 286 -0.93 6.80 -17.65
C ALA A 286 -1.92 6.75 -16.46
N MET A 287 -1.41 6.65 -15.22
CA MET A 287 -2.26 6.67 -14.01
C MET A 287 -2.93 8.04 -13.82
N GLU A 288 -2.21 9.14 -14.00
CA GLU A 288 -2.76 10.50 -13.95
C GLU A 288 -3.90 10.69 -14.97
N SER A 289 -3.72 10.16 -16.19
CA SER A 289 -4.78 10.19 -17.22
C SER A 289 -6.04 9.43 -16.79
N VAL A 290 -5.90 8.27 -16.13
CA VAL A 290 -7.06 7.55 -15.57
C VAL A 290 -7.72 8.39 -14.48
N ALA A 291 -6.94 8.98 -13.56
CA ALA A 291 -7.48 9.83 -12.50
C ALA A 291 -8.31 10.99 -13.05
N LYS A 292 -7.78 11.69 -14.06
CA LYS A 292 -8.49 12.80 -14.73
C LYS A 292 -9.78 12.33 -15.42
N ASN A 293 -9.70 11.24 -16.21
CA ASN A 293 -10.86 10.73 -16.95
C ASN A 293 -11.97 10.23 -16.03
N ARG A 294 -11.59 9.59 -14.92
CA ARG A 294 -12.54 9.06 -13.94
C ARG A 294 -12.88 10.05 -12.83
N LYS A 295 -12.32 11.25 -12.82
CA LYS A 295 -12.49 12.24 -11.73
C LYS A 295 -12.29 11.57 -10.37
N CYS A 296 -11.14 10.93 -10.19
CA CYS A 296 -10.78 10.24 -8.96
C CYS A 296 -9.56 10.90 -8.33
N ALA A 297 -9.42 10.80 -7.02
CA ALA A 297 -8.29 11.38 -6.31
C ALA A 297 -6.97 10.80 -6.83
N PHE A 298 -6.00 11.67 -7.05
CA PHE A 298 -4.65 11.34 -7.50
C PHE A 298 -3.63 11.91 -6.52
N VAL A 299 -2.75 11.04 -6.05
CA VAL A 299 -1.58 11.38 -5.23
C VAL A 299 -0.35 11.21 -6.11
N ASP A 300 0.29 12.32 -6.46
CA ASP A 300 1.49 12.30 -7.29
C ASP A 300 2.74 11.98 -6.46
N LEU A 301 2.78 10.78 -5.88
CA LEU A 301 3.90 10.29 -5.09
C LEU A 301 5.19 10.21 -5.93
N ASN A 302 5.05 9.99 -7.24
CA ASN A 302 6.17 9.98 -8.18
C ASN A 302 6.92 11.31 -8.17
N MET A 303 6.24 12.41 -8.48
CA MET A 303 6.88 13.72 -8.55
C MET A 303 7.32 14.24 -7.18
N LYS A 304 6.57 13.94 -6.11
CA LYS A 304 7.00 14.28 -4.74
C LYS A 304 8.31 13.59 -4.37
N SER A 305 8.41 12.28 -4.59
CA SER A 305 9.63 11.53 -4.30
C SER A 305 10.79 11.94 -5.21
N TYR A 306 10.54 12.16 -6.51
CA TYR A 306 11.55 12.65 -7.44
C TYR A 306 12.12 14.01 -7.01
N ASN A 307 11.26 14.97 -6.70
CA ASN A 307 11.66 16.33 -6.33
C ASN A 307 12.45 16.37 -5.01
N MET A 308 12.17 15.45 -4.08
CA MET A 308 12.99 15.34 -2.87
C MET A 308 14.31 14.61 -3.15
N PHE A 309 14.27 13.40 -3.72
CA PHE A 309 15.45 12.56 -3.79
C PHE A 309 16.52 13.09 -4.77
N LYS A 310 16.14 13.83 -5.82
CA LYS A 310 17.11 14.48 -6.72
C LYS A 310 17.96 15.58 -6.06
N GLN A 311 17.58 16.04 -4.87
CA GLN A 311 18.35 17.04 -4.12
C GLN A 311 19.54 16.44 -3.38
N PHE A 312 19.60 15.12 -3.27
CA PHE A 312 20.67 14.38 -2.59
C PHE A 312 21.52 13.62 -3.60
N SER A 313 22.64 13.09 -3.13
CA SER A 313 23.44 12.15 -3.91
C SER A 313 22.75 10.77 -3.98
N SER A 314 23.13 9.96 -5.00
CA SER A 314 22.69 8.55 -5.07
C SER A 314 23.03 7.79 -3.79
N THR A 315 24.25 8.00 -3.25
CA THR A 315 24.71 7.35 -2.02
C THR A 315 23.90 7.78 -0.81
N TYR A 316 23.59 9.09 -0.68
CA TYR A 316 22.73 9.56 0.40
C TYR A 316 21.37 8.86 0.36
N ASN A 317 20.72 8.86 -0.82
CA ASN A 317 19.43 8.20 -0.98
C ASN A 317 19.49 6.72 -0.60
N GLN A 318 20.51 5.98 -1.05
CA GLN A 318 20.74 4.58 -0.70
C GLN A 318 20.80 4.39 0.81
N ARG A 319 21.60 5.19 1.49
CA ARG A 319 21.92 5.00 2.91
C ARG A 319 20.82 5.47 3.86
N PHE A 320 19.96 6.43 3.46
CA PHE A 320 18.95 7.03 4.34
C PHE A 320 17.52 6.63 3.99
N PHE A 321 17.24 6.27 2.73
CA PHE A 321 15.87 5.98 2.30
C PHE A 321 15.70 4.59 1.70
N TYR A 322 16.62 4.17 0.81
CA TYR A 322 16.52 2.88 0.14
C TYR A 322 17.13 1.74 0.94
N ASN A 323 16.77 0.51 0.59
CA ASN A 323 17.19 -0.70 1.31
C ASN A 323 18.65 -1.09 0.99
N THR A 324 19.57 -0.11 1.10
CA THR A 324 21.00 -0.25 0.83
C THR A 324 21.83 0.15 2.04
N TYR A 325 22.65 -0.75 2.54
CA TYR A 325 23.52 -0.56 3.70
C TYR A 325 24.67 -1.57 3.69
N PRO A 326 25.81 -1.25 4.35
CA PRO A 326 26.98 -2.11 4.40
C PRO A 326 26.75 -3.35 5.27
N LYS A 327 27.66 -4.29 5.14
CA LYS A 327 27.77 -5.46 5.99
C LYS A 327 27.78 -5.07 7.48
N GLY A 328 26.95 -5.75 8.28
CA GLY A 328 26.91 -5.62 9.74
C GLY A 328 26.13 -4.42 10.27
N GLU A 329 25.53 -3.57 9.40
CA GLU A 329 24.72 -2.44 9.87
C GLU A 329 23.37 -2.91 10.47
N TYR A 330 22.79 -3.96 9.92
CA TYR A 330 21.55 -4.58 10.43
C TYR A 330 21.74 -6.08 10.62
N THR A 331 21.27 -6.60 11.75
CA THR A 331 21.39 -8.04 12.10
C THR A 331 20.71 -8.96 11.09
N ASN A 332 19.57 -8.54 10.55
CA ASN A 332 18.84 -9.32 9.55
C ASN A 332 19.56 -9.39 8.19
N TYR A 333 20.55 -8.54 7.97
CA TYR A 333 21.34 -8.48 6.73
C TYR A 333 22.84 -8.48 7.04
N PRO A 334 23.39 -9.60 7.53
CA PRO A 334 24.78 -9.67 7.96
C PRO A 334 25.78 -9.36 6.84
N ASN A 335 25.41 -9.59 5.59
CA ASN A 335 26.21 -9.30 4.40
C ASN A 335 25.92 -7.93 3.77
N GLY A 336 25.05 -7.11 4.39
CA GLY A 336 24.57 -5.87 3.82
C GLY A 336 23.48 -6.07 2.76
N SER A 337 23.10 -4.98 2.10
CA SER A 337 22.13 -4.98 1.00
C SER A 337 22.49 -3.89 -0.01
N THR A 338 22.18 -4.13 -1.29
CA THR A 338 22.24 -3.13 -2.36
C THR A 338 20.94 -3.19 -3.15
N ASP A 339 20.04 -2.28 -2.83
CA ASP A 339 18.68 -2.26 -3.40
C ASP A 339 18.24 -0.81 -3.63
N ASN A 340 18.07 -0.47 -4.89
CA ASN A 340 17.68 0.87 -5.35
C ASN A 340 16.16 1.02 -5.59
N THR A 341 15.37 0.04 -5.17
CA THR A 341 13.92 -0.03 -5.41
C THR A 341 13.12 0.00 -4.10
N HIS A 342 13.49 -0.86 -3.15
CA HIS A 342 12.79 -0.98 -1.88
C HIS A 342 13.33 0.02 -0.85
N PHE A 343 12.56 0.27 0.19
CA PHE A 343 12.84 1.31 1.16
C PHE A 343 13.20 0.74 2.54
N GLN A 344 14.03 1.46 3.27
CA GLN A 344 14.14 1.34 4.72
C GLN A 344 12.91 2.00 5.37
N GLU A 345 12.69 1.75 6.66
CA GLU A 345 11.57 2.31 7.42
C GLU A 345 11.44 3.84 7.27
N MET A 346 12.56 4.57 7.31
CA MET A 346 12.55 6.04 7.13
C MET A 346 12.15 6.47 5.71
N GLY A 347 12.53 5.70 4.70
CA GLY A 347 12.06 5.92 3.33
C GLY A 347 10.55 5.72 3.22
N ALA A 348 10.05 4.61 3.77
CA ALA A 348 8.61 4.31 3.80
C ALA A 348 7.80 5.38 4.54
N LEU A 349 8.26 5.84 5.72
CA LEU A 349 7.64 6.95 6.45
C LEU A 349 7.66 8.26 5.67
N THR A 350 8.75 8.55 4.94
CA THR A 350 8.85 9.74 4.10
C THR A 350 7.82 9.69 2.96
N LEU A 351 7.63 8.54 2.32
CA LEU A 351 6.63 8.36 1.27
C LEU A 351 5.20 8.52 1.82
N CYS A 352 4.91 7.95 3.00
CA CYS A 352 3.63 8.16 3.68
C CYS A 352 3.38 9.64 3.97
N ARG A 353 4.38 10.36 4.45
CA ARG A 353 4.26 11.81 4.68
C ARG A 353 3.86 12.54 3.40
N PHE A 354 4.45 12.22 2.26
CA PHE A 354 4.07 12.83 0.98
C PHE A 354 2.62 12.49 0.59
N ILE A 355 2.19 11.24 0.80
CA ILE A 355 0.80 10.85 0.56
C ILE A 355 -0.15 11.69 1.42
N ILE A 356 0.15 11.84 2.71
CA ILE A 356 -0.69 12.62 3.64
C ILE A 356 -0.70 14.11 3.28
N GLU A 357 0.43 14.68 2.89
CA GLU A 357 0.52 16.08 2.44
C GLU A 357 -0.37 16.32 1.21
N GLU A 358 -0.32 15.43 0.20
CA GLU A 358 -1.17 15.51 -0.99
C GLU A 358 -2.66 15.34 -0.65
N LEU A 359 -3.00 14.37 0.18
CA LEU A 359 -4.37 14.16 0.62
C LEU A 359 -4.89 15.34 1.46
N THR A 360 -4.04 15.96 2.28
CA THR A 360 -4.40 17.14 3.08
C THR A 360 -4.68 18.35 2.19
N ALA A 361 -3.94 18.51 1.09
CA ALA A 361 -4.15 19.59 0.13
C ALA A 361 -5.33 19.33 -0.83
N ASN A 362 -5.81 18.11 -0.91
CA ASN A 362 -6.87 17.70 -1.83
C ASN A 362 -8.25 18.24 -1.36
N LYS A 363 -9.00 18.87 -2.29
CA LYS A 363 -10.31 19.44 -2.00
C LYS A 363 -11.49 18.55 -2.43
N ASP A 364 -11.22 17.34 -2.92
CA ASP A 364 -12.27 16.38 -3.21
C ASP A 364 -13.08 16.09 -1.94
N PRO A 365 -14.44 16.14 -1.98
CA PRO A 365 -15.26 15.93 -0.80
C PRO A 365 -15.04 14.61 -0.10
N TYR A 366 -14.77 13.54 -0.84
CA TYR A 366 -14.48 12.22 -0.26
C TYR A 366 -13.14 12.21 0.44
N ILE A 367 -12.12 12.84 -0.14
CA ILE A 367 -10.80 12.97 0.47
C ILE A 367 -10.85 13.90 1.69
N SER A 368 -11.63 14.98 1.63
CA SER A 368 -11.87 15.85 2.79
C SER A 368 -12.50 15.07 3.96
N ALA A 369 -13.39 14.11 3.67
CA ALA A 369 -13.94 13.22 4.69
C ALA A 369 -12.86 12.28 5.29
N LEU A 370 -11.84 11.90 4.53
CA LEU A 370 -10.71 11.09 5.01
C LEU A 370 -9.78 11.90 5.93
N GLN A 371 -9.62 13.20 5.67
CA GLN A 371 -8.69 14.07 6.44
C GLN A 371 -8.99 14.08 7.94
N ARG A 372 -10.24 13.91 8.36
CA ARG A 372 -10.63 13.84 9.78
C ARG A 372 -10.02 12.66 10.56
N TYR A 373 -9.58 11.65 9.83
CA TYR A 373 -8.92 10.48 10.42
C TYR A 373 -7.40 10.61 10.48
N MET A 374 -6.82 11.67 9.87
CA MET A 374 -5.37 11.88 9.85
C MET A 374 -4.89 12.41 11.18
N LYS A 375 -3.74 11.91 11.65
CA LYS A 375 -3.09 12.41 12.85
C LYS A 375 -2.29 13.68 12.56
N PRO A 376 -2.17 14.60 13.53
CA PRO A 376 -1.24 15.71 13.43
C PRO A 376 0.20 15.20 13.36
N MET A 377 1.02 15.87 12.55
CA MET A 377 2.45 15.62 12.41
C MET A 377 3.24 16.69 13.15
N TYR A 378 4.27 16.27 13.89
CA TYR A 378 5.15 17.14 14.66
C TYR A 378 6.53 17.17 14.06
N GLN A 379 7.22 18.33 14.17
CA GLN A 379 8.55 18.54 13.62
C GLN A 379 9.60 17.70 14.37
N VAL A 380 10.42 16.96 13.65
CA VAL A 380 11.72 16.46 14.11
C VAL A 380 12.79 17.33 13.49
N THR A 381 13.53 18.05 14.31
CA THR A 381 14.72 18.79 13.89
C THR A 381 15.94 17.95 14.14
N VAL A 382 16.66 17.60 13.07
CA VAL A 382 17.92 16.84 13.16
C VAL A 382 19.05 17.81 12.88
N LYS A 383 20.04 17.88 13.79
CA LYS A 383 21.20 18.76 13.68
C LYS A 383 22.45 18.10 14.26
N ALA A 384 23.59 18.76 14.13
CA ALA A 384 24.82 18.35 14.75
C ALA A 384 25.44 19.51 15.54
N ASN A 385 26.29 19.22 16.50
CA ASN A 385 27.04 20.23 17.28
C ASN A 385 28.35 20.70 16.59
N ILE A 386 28.56 20.32 15.32
CA ILE A 386 29.65 20.75 14.45
C ILE A 386 29.14 21.09 13.05
N ASP A 387 29.87 21.96 12.31
CA ASP A 387 29.44 22.45 11.01
C ASP A 387 29.50 21.39 9.89
N LYS A 388 30.41 20.44 9.97
CA LYS A 388 30.65 19.41 8.93
C LYS A 388 30.57 18.01 9.54
N PRO A 389 29.41 17.55 9.95
CA PRO A 389 29.24 16.27 10.63
C PRO A 389 29.38 15.05 9.69
N GLY A 390 29.42 15.25 8.37
CA GLY A 390 29.15 14.25 7.37
C GLY A 390 27.67 14.28 6.95
N GLU A 391 27.15 13.12 6.55
CA GLU A 391 25.73 13.00 6.16
C GLU A 391 24.88 12.63 7.39
N ILE A 392 23.77 13.36 7.58
CA ILE A 392 22.79 13.10 8.67
C ILE A 392 21.37 13.06 8.11
N THR A 393 20.48 12.35 8.80
CA THR A 393 19.05 12.32 8.49
C THR A 393 18.47 13.74 8.39
N THR A 394 17.66 14.00 7.37
CA THR A 394 16.99 15.30 7.19
C THR A 394 15.89 15.53 8.22
N SER A 395 15.72 16.80 8.62
CA SER A 395 14.60 17.25 9.46
C SER A 395 13.28 17.08 8.69
N ALA A 396 12.24 16.55 9.36
CA ALA A 396 10.92 16.36 8.76
C ALA A 396 9.82 16.27 9.82
N LYS A 397 8.56 16.26 9.36
CA LYS A 397 7.40 16.05 10.24
C LYS A 397 6.96 14.60 10.24
N PHE A 398 6.62 14.08 11.42
CA PHE A 398 6.10 12.72 11.60
C PHE A 398 4.94 12.71 12.58
N PRO A 399 3.98 11.76 12.44
CA PRO A 399 2.86 11.63 13.37
C PRO A 399 3.32 10.99 14.69
N VAL A 400 2.60 11.30 15.77
CA VAL A 400 2.82 10.67 17.07
C VAL A 400 2.76 9.14 16.97
N GLY A 401 3.71 8.47 17.63
CA GLY A 401 3.81 7.01 17.64
C GLY A 401 4.57 6.41 16.43
N ALA A 402 4.95 7.21 15.43
CA ALA A 402 5.77 6.72 14.32
C ALA A 402 7.20 6.37 14.78
N PRO A 403 7.80 5.28 14.26
CA PRO A 403 9.18 4.91 14.56
C PRO A 403 10.16 5.74 13.71
N VAL A 404 10.70 6.79 14.25
CA VAL A 404 11.64 7.69 13.56
C VAL A 404 13.06 7.25 13.81
N THR A 405 13.88 7.21 12.75
CA THR A 405 15.31 6.86 12.84
C THR A 405 16.17 8.08 12.47
N ALA A 406 16.98 8.53 13.41
CA ALA A 406 18.08 9.45 13.15
C ALA A 406 19.34 8.63 12.87
N LYS A 407 20.04 8.95 11.79
CA LYS A 407 21.24 8.26 11.31
C LYS A 407 22.29 9.30 10.94
N VAL A 408 23.54 8.97 11.21
CA VAL A 408 24.68 9.77 10.80
C VAL A 408 25.74 8.90 10.13
N LEU A 409 26.32 9.42 9.06
CA LEU A 409 27.54 8.91 8.41
C LEU A 409 28.62 9.95 8.64
N PRO A 410 29.49 9.78 9.67
CA PRO A 410 30.48 10.78 10.03
C PRO A 410 31.44 11.12 8.89
N ALA A 411 31.79 12.38 8.74
CA ALA A 411 32.85 12.79 7.83
C ALA A 411 34.23 12.25 8.29
N SER A 412 35.17 12.07 7.34
CA SER A 412 36.53 11.71 7.67
C SER A 412 37.13 12.72 8.66
N GLY A 413 37.81 12.23 9.68
CA GLY A 413 38.42 13.05 10.74
C GLY A 413 37.45 13.52 11.83
N THR A 414 36.16 13.20 11.75
CA THR A 414 35.20 13.48 12.82
C THR A 414 34.94 12.23 13.68
N THR A 415 34.66 12.42 14.98
CA THR A 415 34.33 11.33 15.89
C THR A 415 32.94 11.54 16.47
N PHE A 416 31.98 10.73 16.01
CA PHE A 416 30.63 10.71 16.56
C PHE A 416 30.64 10.14 17.99
N GLN A 417 29.93 10.77 18.91
CA GLN A 417 29.85 10.37 20.31
C GLN A 417 28.47 9.82 20.68
N SER A 418 27.42 10.57 20.37
CA SER A 418 26.07 10.21 20.76
C SER A 418 24.99 10.97 19.99
N TRP A 419 23.78 10.45 20.07
CA TRP A 419 22.55 11.19 19.79
C TRP A 419 21.96 11.72 21.09
N ASN A 420 21.69 13.02 21.12
CA ASN A 420 20.92 13.65 22.21
C ASN A 420 19.52 14.01 21.66
N GLN A 421 18.49 13.70 22.43
CA GLN A 421 17.11 14.12 22.13
C GLN A 421 16.64 15.09 23.20
N ASP A 422 16.22 16.29 22.78
CA ASP A 422 15.77 17.37 23.66
C ASP A 422 16.78 17.61 24.82
N GLY A 423 18.08 17.68 24.50
CA GLY A 423 19.17 17.89 25.44
C GLY A 423 19.68 16.65 26.20
N SER A 424 18.97 15.53 26.14
CA SER A 424 19.36 14.29 26.88
C SER A 424 19.98 13.24 25.97
N GLN A 425 21.11 12.68 26.37
CA GLN A 425 21.77 11.59 25.64
C GLN A 425 20.88 10.36 25.58
N LYS A 426 20.69 9.77 24.39
CA LYS A 426 19.81 8.63 24.13
C LYS A 426 20.53 7.42 23.51
N SER A 427 21.50 7.64 22.62
CA SER A 427 22.20 6.56 21.94
C SER A 427 23.66 6.91 21.66
N LYS A 428 24.55 5.93 21.71
CA LYS A 428 25.97 6.04 21.31
C LYS A 428 26.25 5.40 19.97
N THR A 429 25.24 4.80 19.32
CA THR A 429 25.37 4.22 17.98
C THR A 429 25.00 5.25 16.91
N THR A 430 25.56 5.18 15.74
CA THR A 430 25.30 6.08 14.60
C THR A 430 23.86 6.01 14.10
N ILE A 431 23.09 5.01 14.53
CA ILE A 431 21.68 4.84 14.24
C ILE A 431 20.91 4.91 15.55
N TYR A 432 19.95 5.84 15.64
CA TYR A 432 19.07 6.01 16.79
C TYR A 432 17.61 5.98 16.34
N ARG A 433 16.89 4.94 16.74
CA ARG A 433 15.47 4.77 16.47
C ARG A 433 14.66 5.08 17.72
N PHE A 434 13.65 5.95 17.59
CA PHE A 434 12.78 6.37 18.68
C PHE A 434 11.33 6.48 18.23
N THR A 435 10.42 6.43 19.19
CA THR A 435 8.99 6.68 18.93
C THR A 435 8.70 8.18 18.96
N MET A 436 8.04 8.71 17.91
CA MET A 436 7.70 10.12 17.81
C MET A 436 6.77 10.56 18.93
N PRO A 437 7.16 11.52 19.78
CA PRO A 437 6.28 12.08 20.81
C PRO A 437 5.22 13.02 20.23
N ALA A 438 4.21 13.37 21.02
CA ALA A 438 3.15 14.32 20.64
C ALA A 438 3.60 15.79 20.75
N LYS A 439 4.85 16.09 20.36
CA LYS A 439 5.45 17.43 20.37
C LYS A 439 6.59 17.52 19.35
N ALA A 440 6.96 18.73 18.99
CA ALA A 440 8.20 18.97 18.25
C ALA A 440 9.39 18.46 19.09
N THR A 441 10.37 17.86 18.39
CA THR A 441 11.52 17.17 19.02
C THR A 441 12.78 17.54 18.28
N THR A 442 13.86 17.84 19.01
CA THR A 442 15.19 18.06 18.46
C THR A 442 16.09 16.87 18.75
N VAL A 443 16.74 16.35 17.72
CA VAL A 443 17.72 15.25 17.81
C VAL A 443 19.06 15.75 17.31
N THR A 444 20.06 15.81 18.21
CA THR A 444 21.38 16.37 17.94
C THR A 444 22.42 15.25 17.87
N ALA A 445 23.14 15.16 16.76
CA ALA A 445 24.35 14.34 16.63
C ALA A 445 25.51 15.04 17.34
N MET A 446 26.02 14.44 18.42
CA MET A 446 27.14 14.97 19.19
C MET A 446 28.45 14.39 18.70
N PHE A 447 29.40 15.26 18.42
CA PHE A 447 30.75 14.93 17.98
C PHE A 447 31.77 15.47 18.97
N LYS A 448 32.93 14.79 19.07
CA LYS A 448 34.06 15.20 19.91
C LYS A 448 34.59 16.57 19.43
N GLY A 449 34.81 17.50 20.37
CA GLY A 449 35.33 18.85 20.08
C GLY A 449 34.29 19.83 19.49
N GLY A 450 33.01 19.42 19.34
CA GLY A 450 31.92 20.33 19.01
C GLY A 450 31.50 21.17 20.21
N LYS A 451 30.83 22.29 19.95
CA LYS A 451 30.26 23.15 21.00
C LYS A 451 29.10 22.39 21.69
N GLU A 452 29.10 22.32 23.02
CA GLU A 452 27.91 21.97 23.78
C GLU A 452 26.91 23.11 23.67
N GLU A 453 25.64 22.78 23.39
CA GLU A 453 24.59 23.81 23.40
C GLU A 453 24.33 24.25 24.85
N ASP A 454 24.35 25.55 25.07
CA ASP A 454 23.79 26.20 26.25
C ASP A 454 22.26 25.96 26.25
N PRO A 455 21.67 25.29 27.23
CA PRO A 455 20.23 25.00 27.27
C PRO A 455 19.37 26.27 27.35
N GLY A 456 19.96 27.46 27.45
CA GLY A 456 19.30 28.77 27.54
C GLY A 456 19.23 29.58 26.24
N GLN A 457 19.87 29.16 25.13
CA GLN A 457 19.80 29.89 23.85
C GLN A 457 18.80 29.27 22.90
N SER A 458 17.84 30.08 22.45
CA SER A 458 16.95 29.79 21.33
C SER A 458 17.76 29.46 20.06
N PRO A 459 17.38 28.47 19.27
CA PRO A 459 18.15 28.06 18.10
C PRO A 459 18.31 29.25 17.15
N SER A 460 19.56 29.62 16.82
CA SER A 460 19.79 30.47 15.66
C SER A 460 19.39 29.70 14.43
N GLU A 461 18.41 30.23 13.71
CA GLU A 461 17.91 29.71 12.45
C GLU A 461 19.01 29.71 11.37
N THR A 462 19.74 28.62 11.27
CA THR A 462 20.41 28.28 10.01
C THR A 462 19.55 27.24 9.29
N ILE A 463 18.31 27.62 9.06
CA ILE A 463 17.46 27.00 8.07
C ILE A 463 18.02 27.41 6.72
N ARG A 464 18.55 26.47 5.93
CA ARG A 464 18.54 26.69 4.47
C ARG A 464 17.07 26.92 4.12
N LYS A 465 16.73 28.19 3.91
CA LYS A 465 15.45 28.60 3.36
C LYS A 465 15.38 28.00 1.96
N ASP A 466 14.59 26.95 1.79
CA ASP A 466 14.03 26.62 0.49
C ASP A 466 13.08 27.75 0.10
N THR A 467 13.63 28.82 -0.43
CA THR A 467 12.87 29.81 -1.18
C THR A 467 12.47 29.15 -2.50
N LEU A 468 11.27 28.60 -2.53
CA LEU A 468 10.53 28.45 -3.77
C LEU A 468 10.40 29.86 -4.37
N LYS A 469 11.22 30.18 -5.36
CA LYS A 469 11.02 31.36 -6.21
C LYS A 469 9.75 31.10 -7.01
N ASP A 470 8.67 31.75 -6.61
CA ASP A 470 7.55 32.06 -7.48
C ASP A 470 8.09 32.82 -8.70
N GLY A 471 7.89 32.28 -9.86
CA GLY A 471 8.29 32.94 -11.11
C GLY A 471 8.10 32.02 -12.31
N GLN A 472 6.88 31.70 -12.67
CA GLN A 472 6.57 31.42 -14.07
C GLN A 472 5.35 32.21 -14.51
N LYS A 473 5.65 33.23 -15.34
CA LYS A 473 4.68 33.92 -16.16
C LYS A 473 4.01 32.99 -17.16
N LYS A 474 2.75 33.30 -17.41
CA LYS A 474 1.91 32.79 -18.50
C LYS A 474 2.68 32.83 -19.85
N ILE A 475 2.64 31.73 -20.55
CA ILE A 475 2.20 31.64 -21.96
C ILE A 475 1.42 30.33 -22.10
#